data_9f3bbf8233c3b27d05aaa2347595d4e8
#
_entry.id   9f3bbf8233c3b27d05aaa2347595d4e8
#
_cell.length_a   1.000
_cell.length_b   1.000
_cell.length_c   1.000
_cell.angle_alpha   90.00
_cell.angle_beta   90.00
_cell.angle_gamma   90.00
#
_symmetry.space_group_name_H-M   'P 1'
#
loop_
_entity.id
_entity.type
_entity.pdbx_description
1 polymer ?
#
loop_
_entity_poly.entity_id
_entity_poly.type
_entity_poly.pdbx_seq_one_letter_code
_entity_poly.pdbx_strand_id
1 'polypeptide(L)'
;VIGRTNFRGRRDLFGIKNVDRRRHIYIIGKTGMGKSVLLENMIFSDVQSGRGLAVIDPHGDLADAVINFVPSSRTNDVVILDPSDSAFPFAFNMLEGGGSSPDKMNLIASGLLGVFKKMYAESWGPRLEHILRNCILALAENENTSILGIMRILVDEEYRRKMVANVTNPLVRSFWIDEFGKMQDKLRTEAISPIQNKVGQFLSSPMVRNILGQVKSTVNIRFMMDTGKIVIVNLSKGKMGEDNSSLMGSLLITKFQLDAMSRADVAEKDRKDFYLYVDEFQNFATDAFATILSEARKYKLNLTMANQYINQMPEEVRDAVFGNVGSILNFQVGFDDAEYFSNQFSEEALPNDIVTLAKYNAYTKLMIDGMPSKTFSVATLPPPELTFEEGRREKIIRLSRERYCTPREVVEDKIARWAEAGRIEAPPKPPKLKG
;
A
#
# COMPACT_ATOMS: atom_id res chain seq x y z
N VAL A 1 -12.61 -7.11 -21.09
CA VAL A 1 -13.59 -8.22 -20.98
C VAL A 1 -13.39 -8.87 -19.62
N ILE A 2 -14.51 -9.24 -18.94
CA ILE A 2 -14.48 -9.82 -17.57
C ILE A 2 -14.96 -11.28 -17.59
N GLY A 3 -15.97 -11.57 -18.42
CA GLY A 3 -16.58 -12.88 -18.43
C GLY A 3 -17.62 -13.02 -19.55
N ARG A 4 -18.43 -14.06 -19.41
CA ARG A 4 -19.59 -14.33 -20.26
C ARG A 4 -20.85 -14.34 -19.39
N THR A 5 -21.94 -13.81 -19.92
CA THR A 5 -23.24 -13.97 -19.29
C THR A 5 -23.61 -15.45 -19.18
N ASN A 6 -24.25 -15.83 -18.09
CA ASN A 6 -24.69 -17.21 -17.85
C ASN A 6 -26.19 -17.22 -17.48
N PHE A 7 -27.02 -16.67 -18.38
CA PHE A 7 -28.44 -16.51 -18.12
C PHE A 7 -29.27 -16.95 -19.33
N ARG A 8 -30.21 -17.87 -19.14
CA ARG A 8 -31.12 -18.40 -20.17
C ARG A 8 -30.42 -18.84 -21.45
N GLY A 9 -29.26 -19.51 -21.34
CA GLY A 9 -28.48 -20.02 -22.49
C GLY A 9 -27.68 -18.97 -23.24
N ARG A 10 -27.74 -17.69 -22.87
CA ARG A 10 -26.89 -16.64 -23.43
C ARG A 10 -25.48 -16.73 -22.85
N ARG A 11 -24.47 -16.55 -23.69
CA ARG A 11 -23.04 -16.57 -23.34
C ARG A 11 -22.30 -15.37 -23.96
N ASP A 12 -22.91 -14.19 -23.89
CA ASP A 12 -22.34 -12.97 -24.46
C ASP A 12 -21.15 -12.50 -23.66
N LEU A 13 -20.06 -12.15 -24.33
CA LEU A 13 -18.91 -11.53 -23.67
C LEU A 13 -19.29 -10.15 -23.15
N PHE A 14 -18.87 -9.84 -21.95
CA PHE A 14 -19.09 -8.52 -21.33
C PHE A 14 -17.84 -7.98 -20.66
N GLY A 15 -17.85 -6.69 -20.40
CA GLY A 15 -16.78 -5.97 -19.68
C GLY A 15 -17.33 -4.73 -19.00
N ILE A 16 -16.48 -4.00 -18.29
CA ILE A 16 -16.80 -2.72 -17.65
C ILE A 16 -16.15 -1.61 -18.48
N LYS A 17 -16.90 -0.56 -18.78
CA LYS A 17 -16.36 0.64 -19.44
C LYS A 17 -15.33 1.31 -18.55
N ASN A 18 -14.29 1.91 -19.14
CA ASN A 18 -13.21 2.56 -18.36
C ASN A 18 -13.75 3.67 -17.44
N VAL A 19 -14.74 4.42 -17.89
CA VAL A 19 -15.38 5.50 -17.11
C VAL A 19 -16.08 4.94 -15.87
N ASP A 20 -16.74 3.79 -16.01
CA ASP A 20 -17.47 3.15 -14.91
C ASP A 20 -16.51 2.48 -13.91
N ARG A 21 -15.32 2.04 -14.36
CA ARG A 21 -14.26 1.52 -13.47
C ARG A 21 -13.74 2.56 -12.48
N ARG A 22 -13.90 3.85 -12.75
CA ARG A 22 -13.55 4.92 -11.81
C ARG A 22 -14.37 4.90 -10.52
N ARG A 23 -15.49 4.14 -10.49
CA ARG A 23 -16.28 3.88 -9.29
C ARG A 23 -15.87 2.59 -8.57
N HIS A 24 -14.66 2.13 -8.79
CA HIS A 24 -14.06 0.98 -8.15
C HIS A 24 -14.80 -0.35 -8.40
N ILE A 25 -14.10 -1.45 -8.16
CA ILE A 25 -14.62 -2.82 -8.31
C ILE A 25 -14.32 -3.58 -7.03
N TYR A 26 -15.30 -4.29 -6.52
CA TYR A 26 -15.16 -5.18 -5.38
C TYR A 26 -15.44 -6.63 -5.79
N ILE A 27 -14.51 -7.52 -5.43
CA ILE A 27 -14.55 -8.94 -5.76
C ILE A 27 -14.50 -9.73 -4.46
N ILE A 28 -15.47 -10.61 -4.24
CA ILE A 28 -15.51 -11.45 -3.04
C ILE A 28 -15.79 -12.90 -3.37
N GLY A 29 -15.24 -13.81 -2.55
CA GLY A 29 -15.52 -15.24 -2.65
C GLY A 29 -14.49 -16.10 -1.95
N LYS A 30 -14.86 -17.32 -1.62
CA LYS A 30 -13.98 -18.30 -1.00
C LYS A 30 -12.72 -18.57 -1.82
N THR A 31 -11.69 -19.05 -1.16
CA THR A 31 -10.45 -19.51 -1.82
C THR A 31 -10.76 -20.56 -2.88
N GLY A 32 -10.11 -20.48 -4.03
CA GLY A 32 -10.27 -21.45 -5.12
C GLY A 32 -11.49 -21.25 -6.01
N MET A 33 -12.36 -20.26 -5.76
CA MET A 33 -13.58 -20.04 -6.56
C MET A 33 -13.33 -19.28 -7.87
N GLY A 34 -12.14 -18.72 -8.09
CA GLY A 34 -11.78 -18.07 -9.36
C GLY A 34 -11.46 -16.59 -9.28
N LYS A 35 -11.37 -15.98 -8.08
CA LYS A 35 -11.02 -14.56 -7.90
C LYS A 35 -9.68 -14.20 -8.57
N SER A 36 -8.62 -14.96 -8.28
CA SER A 36 -7.28 -14.69 -8.84
C SER A 36 -7.25 -14.78 -10.36
N VAL A 37 -7.93 -15.77 -10.94
CA VAL A 37 -8.07 -15.90 -12.40
C VAL A 37 -8.82 -14.71 -13.01
N LEU A 38 -9.84 -14.18 -12.32
CA LEU A 38 -10.53 -12.97 -12.76
C LEU A 38 -9.58 -11.76 -12.71
N LEU A 39 -8.81 -11.58 -11.63
CA LEU A 39 -7.81 -10.52 -11.52
C LEU A 39 -6.75 -10.64 -12.62
N GLU A 40 -6.22 -11.84 -12.87
CA GLU A 40 -5.27 -12.10 -13.96
C GLU A 40 -5.82 -11.66 -15.32
N ASN A 41 -7.05 -12.04 -15.66
CA ASN A 41 -7.69 -11.64 -16.91
C ASN A 41 -7.87 -10.13 -17.04
N MET A 42 -8.26 -9.45 -15.95
CA MET A 42 -8.42 -8.00 -15.93
C MET A 42 -7.07 -7.29 -16.09
N ILE A 43 -6.05 -7.74 -15.36
CA ILE A 43 -4.69 -7.20 -15.41
C ILE A 43 -4.07 -7.44 -16.79
N PHE A 44 -4.19 -8.65 -17.31
CA PHE A 44 -3.72 -8.98 -18.66
C PHE A 44 -4.33 -8.05 -19.72
N SER A 45 -5.66 -7.86 -19.66
CA SER A 45 -6.36 -6.94 -20.58
C SER A 45 -5.85 -5.49 -20.46
N ASP A 46 -5.56 -5.02 -19.24
CA ASP A 46 -5.06 -3.67 -19.02
C ASP A 46 -3.61 -3.52 -19.51
N VAL A 47 -2.75 -4.51 -19.25
CA VAL A 47 -1.37 -4.54 -19.74
C VAL A 47 -1.34 -4.51 -21.28
N GLN A 48 -2.13 -5.35 -21.94
CA GLN A 48 -2.21 -5.41 -23.40
C GLN A 48 -2.81 -4.14 -24.02
N SER A 49 -3.69 -3.45 -23.28
CA SER A 49 -4.29 -2.19 -23.72
C SER A 49 -3.39 -0.96 -23.47
N GLY A 50 -2.16 -1.15 -22.99
CA GLY A 50 -1.22 -0.05 -22.74
C GLY A 50 -1.50 0.77 -21.50
N ARG A 51 -2.36 0.28 -20.58
CA ARG A 51 -2.75 1.01 -19.38
C ARG A 51 -1.68 0.96 -18.28
N GLY A 52 -1.61 2.01 -17.46
CA GLY A 52 -0.82 2.04 -16.24
C GLY A 52 -1.58 1.35 -15.11
N LEU A 53 -0.88 0.51 -14.35
CA LEU A 53 -1.49 -0.23 -13.25
C LEU A 53 -0.48 -0.56 -12.14
N ALA A 54 -1.02 -0.87 -10.96
CA ALA A 54 -0.26 -1.49 -9.88
C ALA A 54 -1.01 -2.74 -9.39
N VAL A 55 -0.24 -3.76 -9.03
CA VAL A 55 -0.75 -5.00 -8.42
C VAL A 55 -0.09 -5.17 -7.07
N ILE A 56 -0.88 -5.32 -6.02
CA ILE A 56 -0.41 -5.59 -4.65
C ILE A 56 -0.87 -6.99 -4.27
N ASP A 57 0.09 -7.88 -4.08
CA ASP A 57 -0.14 -9.30 -3.88
C ASP A 57 0.56 -9.82 -2.61
N PRO A 58 -0.18 -10.25 -1.56
CA PRO A 58 0.38 -10.80 -0.34
C PRO A 58 0.82 -12.27 -0.46
N HIS A 59 0.52 -12.94 -1.56
CA HIS A 59 0.89 -14.35 -1.80
C HIS A 59 2.10 -14.49 -2.73
N GLY A 60 2.23 -13.63 -3.73
CA GLY A 60 3.29 -13.60 -4.71
C GLY A 60 2.95 -14.28 -6.04
N ASP A 61 1.94 -15.14 -6.08
CA ASP A 61 1.55 -15.91 -7.27
C ASP A 61 1.01 -14.99 -8.38
N LEU A 62 0.14 -14.04 -8.02
CA LEU A 62 -0.41 -13.05 -8.95
C LEU A 62 0.69 -12.12 -9.47
N ALA A 63 1.59 -11.67 -8.60
CA ALA A 63 2.74 -10.85 -8.97
C ALA A 63 3.64 -11.58 -9.97
N ASP A 64 3.90 -12.86 -9.74
CA ASP A 64 4.69 -13.71 -10.63
C ASP A 64 3.99 -13.95 -11.98
N ALA A 65 2.68 -14.12 -12.00
CA ALA A 65 1.91 -14.25 -13.23
C ALA A 65 1.96 -12.97 -14.07
N VAL A 66 1.79 -11.80 -13.44
CA VAL A 66 1.74 -10.50 -14.12
C VAL A 66 3.04 -10.18 -14.87
N ILE A 67 4.19 -10.58 -14.36
CA ILE A 67 5.47 -10.40 -15.06
C ILE A 67 5.41 -11.06 -16.45
N ASN A 68 4.75 -12.21 -16.58
CA ASN A 68 4.63 -12.94 -17.82
C ASN A 68 3.60 -12.32 -18.79
N PHE A 69 2.73 -11.43 -18.31
CA PHE A 69 1.74 -10.72 -19.15
C PHE A 69 2.35 -9.55 -19.92
N VAL A 70 3.55 -9.10 -19.53
CA VAL A 70 4.17 -7.91 -20.10
C VAL A 70 4.69 -8.17 -21.50
N PRO A 71 4.19 -7.47 -22.53
CA PRO A 71 4.72 -7.59 -23.88
C PRO A 71 6.12 -6.95 -23.98
N SER A 72 6.91 -7.38 -24.97
CA SER A 72 8.29 -6.90 -25.19
C SER A 72 8.37 -5.38 -25.34
N SER A 73 7.35 -4.75 -25.91
CA SER A 73 7.24 -3.29 -26.08
C SER A 73 7.13 -2.51 -24.77
N ARG A 74 6.68 -3.16 -23.68
CA ARG A 74 6.48 -2.55 -22.35
C ARG A 74 7.46 -3.02 -21.28
N THR A 75 8.48 -3.78 -21.65
CA THR A 75 9.53 -4.25 -20.72
C THR A 75 10.13 -3.10 -19.89
N ASN A 76 10.28 -1.93 -20.50
CA ASN A 76 10.82 -0.73 -19.84
C ASN A 76 9.83 0.00 -18.93
N ASP A 77 8.58 -0.41 -18.93
CA ASP A 77 7.53 0.21 -18.10
C ASP A 77 7.33 -0.52 -16.77
N VAL A 78 7.99 -1.65 -16.59
CA VAL A 78 7.80 -2.47 -15.40
C VAL A 78 8.65 -1.98 -14.24
N VAL A 79 8.01 -1.91 -13.08
CA VAL A 79 8.62 -1.61 -11.78
C VAL A 79 8.26 -2.74 -10.82
N ILE A 80 9.25 -3.51 -10.38
CA ILE A 80 9.06 -4.59 -9.42
C ILE A 80 9.50 -4.09 -8.04
N LEU A 81 8.56 -4.14 -7.09
CA LEU A 81 8.78 -3.84 -5.69
C LEU A 81 8.64 -5.15 -4.91
N ASP A 82 9.75 -5.80 -4.66
CA ASP A 82 9.82 -7.04 -3.91
C ASP A 82 10.73 -6.86 -2.68
N PRO A 83 10.14 -6.63 -1.48
CA PRO A 83 10.95 -6.50 -0.26
C PRO A 83 11.75 -7.76 0.07
N SER A 84 11.33 -8.93 -0.39
CA SER A 84 12.05 -10.19 -0.16
C SER A 84 13.34 -10.32 -0.98
N ASP A 85 13.52 -9.47 -1.99
CA ASP A 85 14.78 -9.35 -2.75
C ASP A 85 15.83 -8.58 -1.94
N SER A 86 16.31 -9.21 -0.89
CA SER A 86 17.21 -8.60 0.08
C SER A 86 18.56 -8.17 -0.48
N ALA A 87 18.98 -8.70 -1.64
CA ALA A 87 20.20 -8.31 -2.31
C ALA A 87 20.10 -6.95 -3.03
N PHE A 88 18.90 -6.56 -3.44
CA PHE A 88 18.62 -5.34 -4.18
C PHE A 88 17.39 -4.60 -3.61
N PRO A 89 17.48 -4.04 -2.39
CA PRO A 89 16.37 -3.28 -1.83
C PRO A 89 16.10 -2.01 -2.66
N PHE A 90 14.82 -1.75 -2.93
CA PHE A 90 14.37 -0.45 -3.44
C PHE A 90 14.31 0.57 -2.29
N ALA A 91 14.36 1.85 -2.60
CA ALA A 91 14.21 2.89 -1.61
C ALA A 91 12.78 3.45 -1.59
N PHE A 92 12.18 3.49 -0.40
CA PHE A 92 10.83 3.97 -0.19
C PHE A 92 10.75 4.80 1.09
N ASN A 93 10.79 6.13 0.94
CA ASN A 93 10.74 7.06 2.06
C ASN A 93 9.39 7.79 2.11
N MET A 94 8.58 7.48 3.11
CA MET A 94 7.28 8.11 3.31
C MET A 94 7.37 9.59 3.68
N LEU A 95 8.50 10.05 4.24
CA LEU A 95 8.71 11.43 4.67
C LEU A 95 9.14 12.35 3.53
N GLU A 96 9.58 11.78 2.40
CA GLU A 96 10.12 12.53 1.28
C GLU A 96 9.06 13.46 0.67
N GLY A 97 9.45 14.72 0.45
CA GLY A 97 8.59 15.75 -0.12
C GLY A 97 7.57 16.35 0.87
N GLY A 98 7.66 16.02 2.16
CA GLY A 98 6.82 16.61 3.21
C GLY A 98 7.05 18.12 3.37
N GLY A 99 8.29 18.57 3.32
CA GLY A 99 8.69 19.97 3.54
C GLY A 99 8.10 21.01 2.58
N SER A 100 7.32 20.62 1.58
CA SER A 100 6.73 21.52 0.59
C SER A 100 5.46 22.24 1.06
N SER A 101 4.70 21.71 2.03
CA SER A 101 3.56 22.39 2.64
C SER A 101 3.14 21.74 3.97
N PRO A 102 2.60 22.54 4.93
CA PRO A 102 2.08 22.03 6.21
C PRO A 102 0.97 20.98 6.02
N ASP A 103 0.08 21.16 5.05
CA ASP A 103 -1.02 20.24 4.77
C ASP A 103 -0.50 18.88 4.32
N LYS A 104 0.50 18.88 3.44
CA LYS A 104 1.12 17.65 2.96
C LYS A 104 1.83 16.89 4.08
N MET A 105 2.53 17.60 4.96
CA MET A 105 3.16 17.00 6.15
C MET A 105 2.13 16.36 7.07
N ASN A 106 1.00 17.03 7.30
CA ASN A 106 -0.09 16.48 8.11
C ASN A 106 -0.72 15.24 7.49
N LEU A 107 -0.88 15.20 6.15
CA LEU A 107 -1.38 14.03 5.45
C LEU A 107 -0.40 12.85 5.57
N ILE A 108 0.90 13.08 5.40
CA ILE A 108 1.94 12.06 5.59
C ILE A 108 1.91 11.52 7.03
N ALA A 109 1.87 12.43 8.01
CA ALA A 109 1.83 12.04 9.42
C ALA A 109 0.58 11.22 9.75
N SER A 110 -0.59 11.64 9.29
CA SER A 110 -1.84 10.92 9.49
C SER A 110 -1.85 9.55 8.81
N GLY A 111 -1.31 9.47 7.58
CA GLY A 111 -1.16 8.20 6.86
C GLY A 111 -0.25 7.22 7.59
N LEU A 112 0.93 7.65 8.05
CA LEU A 112 1.85 6.82 8.82
C LEU A 112 1.25 6.37 10.16
N LEU A 113 0.61 7.28 10.89
CA LEU A 113 -0.07 6.96 12.14
C LEU A 113 -1.18 5.94 11.94
N GLY A 114 -1.97 6.06 10.87
CA GLY A 114 -3.01 5.10 10.53
C GLY A 114 -2.45 3.69 10.29
N VAL A 115 -1.30 3.57 9.63
CA VAL A 115 -0.62 2.29 9.44
C VAL A 115 -0.16 1.70 10.78
N PHE A 116 0.51 2.47 11.62
CA PHE A 116 0.94 1.99 12.94
C PHE A 116 -0.24 1.68 13.87
N LYS A 117 -1.30 2.49 13.85
CA LYS A 117 -2.52 2.24 14.62
C LYS A 117 -3.16 0.90 14.23
N LYS A 118 -3.25 0.60 12.93
CA LYS A 118 -3.74 -0.70 12.45
C LYS A 118 -2.89 -1.86 12.97
N MET A 119 -1.56 -1.74 12.89
CA MET A 119 -0.64 -2.80 13.30
C MET A 119 -0.66 -3.07 14.80
N TYR A 120 -1.03 -2.08 15.61
CA TYR A 120 -0.95 -2.15 17.06
C TYR A 120 -2.26 -1.71 17.77
N ALA A 121 -3.41 -1.97 17.16
CA ALA A 121 -4.72 -1.49 17.61
C ALA A 121 -4.97 -1.71 19.12
N GLU A 122 -4.68 -2.93 19.62
CA GLU A 122 -4.92 -3.30 21.04
C GLU A 122 -4.08 -2.51 22.05
N SER A 123 -2.94 -1.98 21.64
CA SER A 123 -1.99 -1.27 22.52
C SER A 123 -1.72 0.16 22.07
N TRP A 124 -2.59 0.71 21.22
CA TRP A 124 -2.54 2.09 20.77
C TRP A 124 -3.14 3.02 21.81
N GLY A 125 -2.47 4.14 22.10
CA GLY A 125 -2.96 5.10 23.08
C GLY A 125 -2.68 6.55 22.69
N PRO A 126 -3.47 7.51 23.23
CA PRO A 126 -3.38 8.92 22.85
C PRO A 126 -1.98 9.51 23.03
N ARG A 127 -1.29 9.14 24.11
CA ARG A 127 0.06 9.65 24.42
C ARG A 127 1.10 9.14 23.41
N LEU A 128 1.02 7.87 23.03
CA LEU A 128 1.86 7.27 21.99
C LEU A 128 1.65 7.99 20.67
N GLU A 129 0.38 8.17 20.27
CA GLU A 129 0.02 8.86 19.05
C GLU A 129 0.53 10.30 19.03
N HIS A 130 0.37 11.03 20.12
CA HIS A 130 0.83 12.41 20.24
C HIS A 130 2.34 12.54 20.04
N ILE A 131 3.13 11.70 20.72
CA ILE A 131 4.60 11.72 20.59
C ILE A 131 5.02 11.30 19.19
N LEU A 132 4.47 10.21 18.66
CA LEU A 132 4.82 9.70 17.34
C LEU A 132 4.46 10.69 16.22
N ARG A 133 3.32 11.38 16.33
CA ARG A 133 2.92 12.46 15.42
C ARG A 133 3.95 13.58 15.38
N ASN A 134 4.40 14.04 16.54
CA ASN A 134 5.41 15.09 16.63
C ASN A 134 6.79 14.63 16.12
N CYS A 135 7.15 13.34 16.29
CA CYS A 135 8.34 12.76 15.65
C CYS A 135 8.26 12.85 14.13
N ILE A 136 7.15 12.38 13.56
CA ILE A 136 6.95 12.35 12.11
C ILE A 136 6.95 13.76 11.53
N LEU A 137 6.22 14.70 12.15
CA LEU A 137 6.16 16.08 11.68
C LEU A 137 7.53 16.77 11.74
N ALA A 138 8.27 16.62 12.85
CA ALA A 138 9.61 17.20 12.96
C ALA A 138 10.58 16.61 11.93
N LEU A 139 10.50 15.32 11.64
CA LEU A 139 11.34 14.69 10.62
C LEU A 139 10.93 15.10 9.20
N ALA A 140 9.62 15.23 8.92
CA ALA A 140 9.11 15.60 7.60
C ALA A 140 9.46 17.05 7.19
N GLU A 141 9.69 17.95 8.17
CA GLU A 141 10.19 19.32 7.92
C GLU A 141 11.70 19.36 7.64
N ASN A 142 12.43 18.25 7.86
CA ASN A 142 13.86 18.19 7.65
C ASN A 142 14.21 17.40 6.40
N GLU A 143 15.17 17.89 5.64
CA GLU A 143 15.71 17.16 4.51
C GLU A 143 16.59 15.98 4.95
N ASN A 144 16.73 14.98 4.08
CA ASN A 144 17.58 13.81 4.31
C ASN A 144 17.23 13.02 5.58
N THR A 145 15.97 12.99 5.95
CA THR A 145 15.41 12.18 7.03
C THR A 145 14.71 10.94 6.48
N SER A 146 14.60 9.93 7.31
CA SER A 146 13.81 8.73 7.06
C SER A 146 13.10 8.29 8.33
N ILE A 147 12.26 7.26 8.25
CA ILE A 147 11.55 6.70 9.41
C ILE A 147 12.51 6.21 10.51
N LEU A 148 13.78 5.88 10.18
CA LEU A 148 14.81 5.57 11.18
C LEU A 148 15.04 6.73 12.15
N GLY A 149 14.84 7.96 11.70
CA GLY A 149 14.95 9.17 12.54
C GLY A 149 14.01 9.17 13.74
N ILE A 150 12.88 8.45 13.69
CA ILE A 150 11.94 8.34 14.82
C ILE A 150 12.65 7.78 16.06
N MET A 151 13.40 6.71 15.90
CA MET A 151 14.12 6.10 17.02
C MET A 151 15.19 7.04 17.58
N ARG A 152 15.87 7.76 16.68
CA ARG A 152 16.97 8.64 17.07
C ARG A 152 16.49 9.93 17.73
N ILE A 153 15.46 10.58 17.20
CA ILE A 153 14.94 11.84 17.77
C ILE A 153 14.43 11.66 19.21
N LEU A 154 13.99 10.44 19.57
CA LEU A 154 13.50 10.12 20.91
C LEU A 154 14.63 9.98 21.95
N VAL A 155 15.81 9.49 21.57
CA VAL A 155 16.89 9.14 22.49
C VAL A 155 18.13 10.02 22.38
N ASP A 156 18.46 10.52 21.18
CA ASP A 156 19.64 11.33 20.91
C ASP A 156 19.28 12.83 21.01
N GLU A 157 19.78 13.48 22.06
CA GLU A 157 19.46 14.88 22.34
C GLU A 157 20.08 15.83 21.31
N GLU A 158 21.27 15.55 20.82
CA GLU A 158 21.95 16.39 19.81
C GLU A 158 21.21 16.30 18.47
N TYR A 159 20.87 15.08 18.05
CA TYR A 159 20.08 14.87 16.84
C TYR A 159 18.72 15.55 16.95
N ARG A 160 18.04 15.40 18.09
CA ARG A 160 16.74 16.06 18.36
C ARG A 160 16.86 17.58 18.26
N ARG A 161 17.86 18.17 18.92
CA ARG A 161 18.10 19.62 18.89
C ARG A 161 18.31 20.11 17.45
N LYS A 162 19.10 19.39 16.66
CA LYS A 162 19.34 19.70 15.24
C LYS A 162 18.05 19.63 14.41
N MET A 163 17.23 18.59 14.59
CA MET A 163 15.96 18.46 13.87
C MET A 163 14.97 19.57 14.27
N VAL A 164 14.81 19.82 15.57
CA VAL A 164 13.88 20.83 16.10
C VAL A 164 14.26 22.26 15.72
N ALA A 165 15.55 22.53 15.52
CA ALA A 165 16.02 23.86 15.06
C ALA A 165 15.42 24.27 13.70
N ASN A 166 15.17 23.31 12.84
CA ASN A 166 14.61 23.55 11.49
C ASN A 166 13.06 23.46 11.47
N VAL A 167 12.41 23.10 12.57
CA VAL A 167 10.94 23.01 12.62
C VAL A 167 10.34 24.40 12.60
N THR A 168 9.47 24.65 11.64
CA THR A 168 8.77 25.92 11.42
C THR A 168 7.40 25.95 12.13
N ASN A 169 6.76 24.78 12.30
CA ASN A 169 5.47 24.68 12.97
C ASN A 169 5.61 24.98 14.48
N PRO A 170 5.00 26.07 14.99
CA PRO A 170 5.19 26.51 16.38
C PRO A 170 4.67 25.47 17.39
N LEU A 171 3.63 24.72 17.08
CA LEU A 171 3.08 23.70 17.98
C LEU A 171 4.01 22.50 18.12
N VAL A 172 4.56 22.02 16.99
CA VAL A 172 5.55 20.94 16.97
C VAL A 172 6.83 21.38 17.72
N ARG A 173 7.27 22.60 17.50
CA ARG A 173 8.44 23.16 18.18
C ARG A 173 8.22 23.29 19.68
N SER A 174 7.07 23.80 20.11
CA SER A 174 6.69 23.91 21.53
C SER A 174 6.62 22.53 22.19
N PHE A 175 6.04 21.52 21.52
CA PHE A 175 6.05 20.15 22.03
C PHE A 175 7.48 19.68 22.39
N TRP A 176 8.44 19.86 21.47
CA TRP A 176 9.80 19.38 21.69
C TRP A 176 10.56 20.17 22.77
N ILE A 177 10.34 21.49 22.87
CA ILE A 177 11.04 22.37 23.81
C ILE A 177 10.37 22.36 25.21
N ASP A 178 9.04 22.54 25.22
CA ASP A 178 8.32 22.83 26.45
C ASP A 178 7.70 21.59 27.10
N GLU A 179 7.27 20.60 26.30
CA GLU A 179 6.67 19.39 26.84
C GLU A 179 7.71 18.26 26.92
N PHE A 180 8.23 17.78 25.81
CA PHE A 180 9.16 16.64 25.77
C PHE A 180 10.53 17.00 26.42
N GLY A 181 11.06 18.18 26.14
CA GLY A 181 12.35 18.65 26.66
C GLY A 181 12.36 18.84 28.19
N LYS A 182 11.23 19.22 28.79
CA LYS A 182 11.07 19.40 30.22
C LYS A 182 10.55 18.16 30.95
N MET A 183 10.29 17.07 30.20
CA MET A 183 9.81 15.83 30.80
C MET A 183 10.90 15.18 31.67
N GLN A 184 10.55 14.75 32.87
CA GLN A 184 11.47 14.02 33.76
C GLN A 184 11.90 12.70 33.09
N ASP A 185 13.16 12.29 33.29
CA ASP A 185 13.75 11.13 32.60
C ASP A 185 12.95 9.84 32.77
N LYS A 186 12.40 9.58 33.97
CA LYS A 186 11.56 8.40 34.19
C LYS A 186 10.29 8.45 33.36
N LEU A 187 9.58 9.57 33.34
CA LEU A 187 8.35 9.76 32.55
C LEU A 187 8.64 9.75 31.08
N ARG A 188 9.79 10.27 30.63
CA ARG A 188 10.25 10.23 29.25
C ARG A 188 10.48 8.79 28.81
N THR A 189 11.20 8.00 29.58
CA THR A 189 11.48 6.59 29.30
C THR A 189 10.19 5.79 29.20
N GLU A 190 9.25 5.97 30.13
CA GLU A 190 7.94 5.31 30.08
C GLU A 190 7.13 5.72 28.83
N ALA A 191 7.20 6.98 28.40
CA ALA A 191 6.45 7.50 27.28
C ALA A 191 7.00 7.02 25.92
N ILE A 192 8.33 6.87 25.78
CA ILE A 192 8.96 6.46 24.53
C ILE A 192 9.04 4.93 24.36
N SER A 193 9.05 4.17 25.45
CA SER A 193 9.16 2.70 25.44
C SER A 193 8.16 2.03 24.48
N PRO A 194 6.87 2.37 24.48
CA PRO A 194 5.92 1.77 23.53
C PRO A 194 6.25 2.05 22.07
N ILE A 195 6.76 3.24 21.75
CA ILE A 195 7.16 3.61 20.39
C ILE A 195 8.41 2.81 19.99
N GLN A 196 9.40 2.73 20.86
CA GLN A 196 10.63 1.97 20.62
C GLN A 196 10.32 0.50 20.37
N ASN A 197 9.43 -0.11 21.15
CA ASN A 197 9.04 -1.50 20.98
C ASN A 197 8.32 -1.74 19.65
N LYS A 198 7.41 -0.86 19.24
CA LYS A 198 6.59 -1.03 18.03
C LYS A 198 7.35 -0.67 16.75
N VAL A 199 7.88 0.54 16.69
CA VAL A 199 8.64 1.00 15.51
C VAL A 199 9.97 0.25 15.41
N GLY A 200 10.65 0.01 16.54
CA GLY A 200 11.91 -0.73 16.60
C GLY A 200 11.77 -2.17 16.14
N GLN A 201 10.65 -2.84 16.40
CA GLN A 201 10.39 -4.20 15.94
C GLN A 201 10.50 -4.30 14.41
N PHE A 202 9.86 -3.41 13.66
CA PHE A 202 9.95 -3.40 12.19
C PHE A 202 11.32 -2.99 11.68
N LEU A 203 11.92 -1.96 12.30
CA LEU A 203 13.22 -1.47 11.88
C LEU A 203 14.38 -2.41 12.25
N SER A 204 14.15 -3.39 13.12
CA SER A 204 15.10 -4.48 13.40
C SER A 204 15.19 -5.47 12.24
N SER A 205 14.14 -5.62 11.44
CA SER A 205 14.17 -6.43 10.22
C SER A 205 15.07 -5.77 9.17
N PRO A 206 16.18 -6.41 8.73
CA PRO A 206 17.06 -5.84 7.70
C PRO A 206 16.31 -5.54 6.39
N MET A 207 15.36 -6.39 6.02
CA MET A 207 14.52 -6.22 4.83
C MET A 207 13.75 -4.90 4.85
N VAL A 208 13.01 -4.65 5.93
CA VAL A 208 12.21 -3.42 6.09
C VAL A 208 13.12 -2.20 6.29
N ARG A 209 14.15 -2.33 7.13
CA ARG A 209 15.10 -1.27 7.41
C ARG A 209 15.81 -0.76 6.16
N ASN A 210 16.27 -1.67 5.30
CA ASN A 210 17.02 -1.32 4.09
C ASN A 210 16.13 -0.62 3.05
N ILE A 211 14.82 -0.81 3.09
CA ILE A 211 13.85 -0.12 2.23
C ILE A 211 13.47 1.23 2.83
N LEU A 212 12.97 1.25 4.07
CA LEU A 212 12.40 2.45 4.70
C LEU A 212 13.46 3.38 5.31
N GLY A 213 14.70 2.89 5.48
CA GLY A 213 15.80 3.65 6.07
C GLY A 213 16.53 4.58 5.10
N GLN A 214 16.28 4.44 3.80
CA GLN A 214 16.89 5.29 2.79
C GLN A 214 16.20 6.66 2.74
N VAL A 215 16.98 7.74 2.67
CA VAL A 215 16.49 9.13 2.75
C VAL A 215 15.88 9.63 1.44
N LYS A 216 16.26 9.04 0.30
CA LYS A 216 15.69 9.34 -1.01
C LYS A 216 15.07 8.12 -1.61
N SER A 217 13.82 8.23 -2.05
CA SER A 217 13.11 7.15 -2.74
C SER A 217 13.69 6.95 -4.14
N THR A 218 13.87 5.69 -4.53
CA THR A 218 14.07 5.31 -5.94
C THR A 218 12.75 5.11 -6.65
N VAL A 219 11.65 5.06 -5.89
CA VAL A 219 10.29 4.81 -6.34
C VAL A 219 9.45 6.08 -6.23
N ASN A 220 9.04 6.65 -7.35
CA ASN A 220 8.14 7.80 -7.41
C ASN A 220 6.77 7.36 -7.92
N ILE A 221 5.85 7.10 -7.01
CA ILE A 221 4.50 6.59 -7.33
C ILE A 221 3.73 7.57 -8.21
N ARG A 222 3.81 8.88 -7.94
CA ARG A 222 3.18 9.92 -8.77
C ARG A 222 3.63 9.82 -10.23
N PHE A 223 4.95 9.79 -10.45
CA PHE A 223 5.53 9.64 -11.78
C PHE A 223 5.08 8.34 -12.46
N MET A 224 5.01 7.24 -11.73
CA MET A 224 4.58 5.95 -12.26
C MET A 224 3.12 5.99 -12.72
N MET A 225 2.24 6.63 -11.96
CA MET A 225 0.84 6.83 -12.36
C MET A 225 0.73 7.71 -13.60
N ASP A 226 1.44 8.83 -13.64
CA ASP A 226 1.33 9.82 -14.72
C ASP A 226 1.95 9.32 -16.03
N THR A 227 2.95 8.45 -15.96
CA THR A 227 3.59 7.83 -17.14
C THR A 227 2.99 6.50 -17.55
N GLY A 228 2.08 5.93 -16.74
CA GLY A 228 1.39 4.67 -17.06
C GLY A 228 2.28 3.44 -16.90
N LYS A 229 3.10 3.38 -15.85
CA LYS A 229 3.94 2.23 -15.52
C LYS A 229 3.13 1.02 -15.07
N ILE A 230 3.75 -0.16 -15.12
CA ILE A 230 3.25 -1.42 -14.57
C ILE A 230 4.03 -1.68 -13.28
N VAL A 231 3.39 -1.44 -12.14
CA VAL A 231 4.01 -1.60 -10.82
C VAL A 231 3.58 -2.95 -10.24
N ILE A 232 4.52 -3.81 -9.96
CA ILE A 232 4.28 -5.15 -9.41
C ILE A 232 4.85 -5.18 -8.00
N VAL A 233 3.95 -5.26 -7.00
CA VAL A 233 4.31 -5.29 -5.58
C VAL A 233 4.13 -6.71 -5.06
N ASN A 234 5.22 -7.43 -4.88
CA ASN A 234 5.25 -8.78 -4.35
C ASN A 234 5.50 -8.75 -2.84
N LEU A 235 4.44 -8.96 -2.06
CA LEU A 235 4.50 -8.94 -0.59
C LEU A 235 4.35 -10.35 0.00
N SER A 236 4.89 -11.36 -0.65
CA SER A 236 4.75 -12.76 -0.27
C SER A 236 4.96 -12.99 1.23
N LYS A 237 3.86 -13.26 1.96
CA LYS A 237 3.87 -13.54 3.40
C LYS A 237 4.78 -14.72 3.75
N GLY A 238 4.89 -15.70 2.88
CA GLY A 238 5.77 -16.84 3.07
C GLY A 238 7.27 -16.49 3.13
N LYS A 239 7.66 -15.39 2.47
CA LYS A 239 9.05 -14.89 2.43
C LYS A 239 9.33 -13.80 3.45
N MET A 240 8.33 -12.94 3.72
CA MET A 240 8.50 -11.74 4.55
C MET A 240 7.99 -11.89 5.98
N GLY A 241 7.10 -12.83 6.22
CA GLY A 241 6.25 -12.87 7.41
C GLY A 241 5.03 -11.95 7.26
N GLU A 242 3.99 -12.22 8.02
CA GLU A 242 2.70 -11.54 7.91
C GLU A 242 2.78 -10.06 8.28
N ASP A 243 3.46 -9.74 9.40
CA ASP A 243 3.59 -8.37 9.91
C ASP A 243 4.32 -7.45 8.92
N ASN A 244 5.46 -7.90 8.37
CA ASN A 244 6.22 -7.12 7.40
C ASN A 244 5.43 -6.93 6.09
N SER A 245 4.72 -7.96 5.63
CA SER A 245 3.85 -7.89 4.45
C SER A 245 2.73 -6.87 4.65
N SER A 246 2.03 -6.94 5.79
CA SER A 246 0.95 -6.02 6.15
C SER A 246 1.45 -4.59 6.29
N LEU A 247 2.60 -4.37 6.94
CA LEU A 247 3.22 -3.05 7.07
C LEU A 247 3.56 -2.46 5.71
N MET A 248 4.34 -3.18 4.90
CA MET A 248 4.80 -2.68 3.61
C MET A 248 3.65 -2.40 2.65
N GLY A 249 2.65 -3.28 2.61
CA GLY A 249 1.47 -3.09 1.79
C GLY A 249 0.62 -1.90 2.24
N SER A 250 0.41 -1.73 3.55
CA SER A 250 -0.33 -0.58 4.09
C SER A 250 0.40 0.74 3.80
N LEU A 251 1.73 0.79 3.92
CA LEU A 251 2.53 1.96 3.59
C LEU A 251 2.47 2.29 2.10
N LEU A 252 2.59 1.29 1.22
CA LEU A 252 2.53 1.48 -0.23
C LEU A 252 1.16 1.98 -0.67
N ILE A 253 0.06 1.37 -0.18
CA ILE A 253 -1.30 1.83 -0.48
C ILE A 253 -1.52 3.27 0.00
N THR A 254 -1.07 3.60 1.21
CA THR A 254 -1.13 4.96 1.73
C THR A 254 -0.36 5.93 0.81
N LYS A 255 0.80 5.53 0.30
CA LYS A 255 1.56 6.36 -0.64
C LYS A 255 0.86 6.50 -1.99
N PHE A 256 0.25 5.44 -2.53
CA PHE A 256 -0.61 5.54 -3.73
C PHE A 256 -1.74 6.55 -3.53
N GLN A 257 -2.37 6.56 -2.34
CA GLN A 257 -3.39 7.54 -1.99
C GLN A 257 -2.84 8.97 -2.00
N LEU A 258 -1.78 9.23 -1.24
CA LEU A 258 -1.20 10.55 -1.09
C LEU A 258 -0.71 11.11 -2.44
N ASP A 259 -0.07 10.26 -3.24
CA ASP A 259 0.44 10.64 -4.55
C ASP A 259 -0.69 10.81 -5.58
N ALA A 260 -1.79 10.05 -5.48
CA ALA A 260 -2.97 10.28 -6.28
C ALA A 260 -3.62 11.63 -5.94
N MET A 261 -3.81 11.93 -4.65
CA MET A 261 -4.36 13.21 -4.20
C MET A 261 -3.48 14.40 -4.64
N SER A 262 -2.16 14.21 -4.68
CA SER A 262 -1.23 15.26 -5.16
C SER A 262 -1.45 15.64 -6.62
N ARG A 263 -2.17 14.81 -7.41
CA ARG A 263 -2.57 15.11 -8.80
C ARG A 263 -3.64 16.21 -8.90
N ALA A 264 -4.05 16.80 -7.77
CA ALA A 264 -4.93 17.98 -7.74
C ALA A 264 -4.36 19.18 -8.50
N ASP A 265 -3.02 19.25 -8.66
CA ASP A 265 -2.33 20.29 -9.46
C ASP A 265 -2.46 20.11 -10.98
N VAL A 266 -2.99 18.97 -11.44
CA VAL A 266 -3.27 18.68 -12.86
C VAL A 266 -4.77 18.74 -13.10
N ALA A 267 -5.21 19.36 -14.20
CA ALA A 267 -6.62 19.40 -14.55
C ALA A 267 -7.18 17.97 -14.74
N GLU A 268 -8.41 17.71 -14.28
CA GLU A 268 -8.99 16.36 -14.25
C GLU A 268 -8.97 15.68 -15.64
N LYS A 269 -9.25 16.45 -16.71
CA LYS A 269 -9.25 15.93 -18.09
C LYS A 269 -7.87 15.39 -18.52
N ASP A 270 -6.77 15.96 -17.99
CA ASP A 270 -5.39 15.62 -18.37
C ASP A 270 -4.79 14.52 -17.49
N ARG A 271 -5.44 14.17 -16.38
CA ARG A 271 -5.03 13.05 -15.54
C ARG A 271 -5.25 11.74 -16.29
N LYS A 272 -4.25 10.85 -16.25
CA LYS A 272 -4.39 9.47 -16.78
C LYS A 272 -5.07 8.56 -15.77
N ASP A 273 -5.94 7.66 -16.25
CA ASP A 273 -6.46 6.58 -15.43
C ASP A 273 -5.32 5.63 -15.02
N PHE A 274 -5.29 5.28 -13.73
CA PHE A 274 -4.37 4.30 -13.19
C PHE A 274 -5.14 3.26 -12.40
N TYR A 275 -4.83 1.98 -12.59
CA TYR A 275 -5.60 0.86 -12.05
C TYR A 275 -4.82 0.19 -10.92
N LEU A 276 -5.34 0.26 -9.69
CA LEU A 276 -4.75 -0.37 -8.51
C LEU A 276 -5.52 -1.64 -8.17
N TYR A 277 -4.87 -2.77 -8.36
CA TYR A 277 -5.37 -4.09 -8.00
C TYR A 277 -4.80 -4.50 -6.65
N VAL A 278 -5.66 -4.85 -5.71
CA VAL A 278 -5.27 -5.26 -4.36
C VAL A 278 -5.92 -6.61 -4.07
N ASP A 279 -5.12 -7.67 -4.08
CA ASP A 279 -5.59 -8.98 -3.64
C ASP A 279 -5.50 -9.09 -2.11
N GLU A 280 -6.42 -9.85 -1.51
CA GLU A 280 -6.56 -9.99 -0.04
C GLU A 280 -6.47 -8.61 0.67
N PHE A 281 -7.22 -7.67 0.16
CA PHE A 281 -7.21 -6.24 0.49
C PHE A 281 -7.33 -5.95 1.99
N GLN A 282 -8.04 -6.80 2.76
CA GLN A 282 -8.18 -6.66 4.21
C GLN A 282 -6.83 -6.65 4.96
N ASN A 283 -5.79 -7.25 4.38
CA ASN A 283 -4.45 -7.25 4.98
C ASN A 283 -3.85 -5.85 5.05
N PHE A 284 -4.30 -4.95 4.18
CA PHE A 284 -3.69 -3.63 3.98
C PHE A 284 -4.62 -2.47 4.31
N ALA A 285 -5.92 -2.73 4.45
CA ALA A 285 -6.92 -1.70 4.72
C ALA A 285 -6.67 -1.00 6.08
N THR A 286 -6.55 0.32 6.03
CA THR A 286 -6.46 1.22 7.18
C THR A 286 -7.67 2.16 7.18
N ASP A 287 -7.91 2.89 8.28
CA ASP A 287 -8.99 3.89 8.33
C ASP A 287 -8.81 4.95 7.21
N ALA A 288 -7.55 5.29 6.87
CA ALA A 288 -7.25 6.16 5.74
C ALA A 288 -7.74 5.61 4.40
N PHE A 289 -7.94 4.29 4.28
CA PHE A 289 -8.45 3.66 3.07
C PHE A 289 -9.93 4.02 2.78
N ALA A 290 -10.72 4.28 3.80
CA ALA A 290 -12.08 4.78 3.62
C ALA A 290 -12.11 6.12 2.87
N THR A 291 -11.14 6.99 3.16
CA THR A 291 -10.97 8.27 2.46
C THR A 291 -10.56 8.08 0.99
N ILE A 292 -9.67 7.11 0.70
CA ILE A 292 -9.26 6.83 -0.68
C ILE A 292 -10.46 6.41 -1.54
N LEU A 293 -11.33 5.54 -1.02
CA LEU A 293 -12.51 5.06 -1.73
C LEU A 293 -13.47 6.19 -2.12
N SER A 294 -13.63 7.18 -1.26
CA SER A 294 -14.53 8.32 -1.53
C SER A 294 -13.92 9.34 -2.51
N GLU A 295 -12.60 9.50 -2.55
CA GLU A 295 -11.94 10.59 -3.27
C GLU A 295 -11.12 10.16 -4.49
N ALA A 296 -10.63 8.92 -4.53
CA ALA A 296 -9.70 8.44 -5.57
C ALA A 296 -10.21 8.61 -7.01
N ARG A 297 -11.54 8.55 -7.19
CA ARG A 297 -12.19 8.79 -8.47
C ARG A 297 -11.81 10.14 -9.09
N LYS A 298 -11.76 11.22 -8.30
CA LYS A 298 -11.40 12.57 -8.76
C LYS A 298 -9.98 12.62 -9.32
N TYR A 299 -9.10 11.76 -8.78
CA TYR A 299 -7.69 11.68 -9.17
C TYR A 299 -7.40 10.57 -10.17
N LYS A 300 -8.44 9.93 -10.71
CA LYS A 300 -8.37 8.81 -11.67
C LYS A 300 -7.50 7.65 -11.17
N LEU A 301 -7.56 7.36 -9.87
CA LEU A 301 -7.07 6.12 -9.27
C LEU A 301 -8.24 5.15 -9.15
N ASN A 302 -8.22 4.07 -9.93
CA ASN A 302 -9.30 3.11 -10.07
C ASN A 302 -8.95 1.84 -9.29
N LEU A 303 -9.68 1.54 -8.20
CA LEU A 303 -9.39 0.39 -7.35
C LEU A 303 -10.15 -0.85 -7.81
N THR A 304 -9.48 -1.99 -7.80
CA THR A 304 -10.06 -3.32 -7.89
C THR A 304 -9.57 -4.11 -6.67
N MET A 305 -10.49 -4.41 -5.76
CA MET A 305 -10.20 -5.00 -4.45
C MET A 305 -10.80 -6.39 -4.36
N ALA A 306 -10.02 -7.36 -3.86
CA ALA A 306 -10.50 -8.72 -3.64
C ALA A 306 -10.28 -9.16 -2.20
N ASN A 307 -11.26 -9.87 -1.61
CA ASN A 307 -11.13 -10.55 -0.32
C ASN A 307 -11.98 -11.82 -0.25
N GLN A 308 -11.92 -12.54 0.87
CA GLN A 308 -12.59 -13.85 1.00
C GLN A 308 -13.96 -13.74 1.65
N TYR A 309 -14.12 -12.92 2.69
CA TYR A 309 -15.38 -12.69 3.42
C TYR A 309 -15.41 -11.28 4.05
N ILE A 310 -16.62 -10.75 4.25
CA ILE A 310 -16.85 -9.37 4.65
C ILE A 310 -16.24 -9.04 6.02
N ASN A 311 -16.38 -9.94 6.99
CA ASN A 311 -15.95 -9.70 8.37
C ASN A 311 -14.42 -9.61 8.55
N GLN A 312 -13.63 -9.84 7.49
CA GLN A 312 -12.19 -9.54 7.51
C GLN A 312 -11.87 -8.04 7.52
N MET A 313 -12.84 -7.21 7.14
CA MET A 313 -12.66 -5.76 7.07
C MET A 313 -13.12 -5.08 8.36
N PRO A 314 -12.39 -4.06 8.84
CA PRO A 314 -12.92 -3.14 9.85
C PRO A 314 -14.24 -2.52 9.38
N GLU A 315 -15.16 -2.23 10.31
CA GLU A 315 -16.51 -1.74 9.99
C GLU A 315 -16.49 -0.47 9.14
N GLU A 316 -15.67 0.51 9.50
CA GLU A 316 -15.53 1.76 8.75
C GLU A 316 -15.08 1.55 7.30
N VAL A 317 -14.16 0.61 7.08
CA VAL A 317 -13.67 0.25 5.75
C VAL A 317 -14.75 -0.48 4.96
N ARG A 318 -15.44 -1.42 5.58
CA ARG A 318 -16.57 -2.14 4.99
C ARG A 318 -17.65 -1.17 4.49
N ASP A 319 -18.07 -0.25 5.34
CA ASP A 319 -19.10 0.73 4.99
C ASP A 319 -18.63 1.67 3.87
N ALA A 320 -17.37 2.06 3.88
CA ALA A 320 -16.76 2.84 2.79
C ALA A 320 -16.72 2.06 1.46
N VAL A 321 -16.40 0.76 1.50
CA VAL A 321 -16.42 -0.10 0.30
C VAL A 321 -17.81 -0.13 -0.29
N PHE A 322 -18.83 -0.50 0.47
CA PHE A 322 -20.19 -0.64 -0.04
C PHE A 322 -20.86 0.70 -0.39
N GLY A 323 -20.44 1.79 0.23
CA GLY A 323 -20.89 3.14 -0.11
C GLY A 323 -20.30 3.74 -1.38
N ASN A 324 -19.14 3.28 -1.84
CA ASN A 324 -18.40 3.92 -2.95
C ASN A 324 -18.14 3.00 -4.15
N VAL A 325 -18.26 1.69 -4.00
CA VAL A 325 -18.01 0.73 -5.08
C VAL A 325 -19.17 0.72 -6.06
N GLY A 326 -18.85 0.88 -7.35
CA GLY A 326 -19.86 0.85 -8.40
C GLY A 326 -20.13 -0.52 -9.00
N SER A 327 -19.18 -1.45 -8.90
CA SER A 327 -19.32 -2.80 -9.46
C SER A 327 -18.91 -3.85 -8.44
N ILE A 328 -19.74 -4.87 -8.27
CA ILE A 328 -19.54 -5.98 -7.33
C ILE A 328 -19.58 -7.28 -8.11
N LEU A 329 -18.59 -8.16 -7.88
CA LEU A 329 -18.57 -9.53 -8.37
C LEU A 329 -18.47 -10.48 -7.17
N ASN A 330 -19.52 -11.25 -6.93
CA ASN A 330 -19.65 -12.15 -5.80
C ASN A 330 -19.61 -13.61 -6.27
N PHE A 331 -18.49 -14.28 -6.00
CA PHE A 331 -18.35 -15.73 -6.14
C PHE A 331 -19.00 -16.45 -4.97
N GLN A 332 -18.84 -17.78 -4.86
CA GLN A 332 -19.32 -18.51 -3.70
C GLN A 332 -18.73 -17.94 -2.40
N VAL A 333 -19.59 -17.67 -1.42
CA VAL A 333 -19.24 -17.19 -0.07
C VAL A 333 -19.90 -18.06 1.02
N GLY A 334 -19.67 -17.75 2.29
CA GLY A 334 -20.38 -18.32 3.42
C GLY A 334 -21.83 -17.80 3.49
N PHE A 335 -22.65 -18.42 4.36
CA PHE A 335 -24.08 -18.09 4.44
C PHE A 335 -24.31 -16.66 4.92
N ASP A 336 -23.61 -16.21 5.96
CA ASP A 336 -23.75 -14.85 6.50
C ASP A 336 -23.45 -13.77 5.45
N ASP A 337 -22.37 -13.96 4.68
CA ASP A 337 -22.04 -13.06 3.56
C ASP A 337 -23.08 -13.17 2.44
N ALA A 338 -23.60 -14.38 2.18
CA ALA A 338 -24.63 -14.58 1.15
C ALA A 338 -25.95 -13.86 1.48
N GLU A 339 -26.36 -13.82 2.75
CA GLU A 339 -27.51 -13.03 3.20
C GLU A 339 -27.26 -11.54 2.97
N TYR A 340 -26.07 -11.05 3.32
CA TYR A 340 -25.69 -9.65 3.09
C TYR A 340 -25.76 -9.29 1.60
N PHE A 341 -25.19 -10.13 0.73
CA PHE A 341 -25.19 -9.88 -0.71
C PHE A 341 -26.56 -10.06 -1.37
N SER A 342 -27.39 -10.97 -0.89
CA SER A 342 -28.77 -11.09 -1.36
C SER A 342 -29.52 -9.75 -1.21
N ASN A 343 -29.37 -9.10 -0.08
CA ASN A 343 -29.93 -7.76 0.15
C ASN A 343 -29.31 -6.71 -0.79
N GLN A 344 -28.00 -6.72 -0.99
CA GLN A 344 -27.31 -5.81 -1.92
C GLN A 344 -27.72 -6.02 -3.39
N PHE A 345 -28.10 -7.24 -3.73
CA PHE A 345 -28.58 -7.62 -5.06
C PHE A 345 -30.08 -7.50 -5.24
N SER A 346 -30.79 -6.89 -4.26
CA SER A 346 -32.23 -6.68 -4.31
C SER A 346 -33.02 -7.99 -4.48
N GLU A 347 -32.56 -9.05 -3.81
CA GLU A 347 -33.11 -10.41 -3.85
C GLU A 347 -33.15 -11.08 -5.26
N GLU A 348 -32.45 -10.49 -6.23
CA GLU A 348 -32.27 -11.10 -7.56
C GLU A 348 -31.35 -12.33 -7.53
N ALA A 349 -30.60 -12.52 -6.43
CA ALA A 349 -29.82 -13.72 -6.10
C ALA A 349 -30.10 -14.09 -4.64
N LEU A 350 -30.71 -15.25 -4.40
CA LEU A 350 -31.04 -15.72 -3.05
C LEU A 350 -29.78 -16.24 -2.33
N PRO A 351 -29.71 -16.25 -0.98
CA PRO A 351 -28.55 -16.74 -0.24
C PRO A 351 -28.14 -18.16 -0.65
N ASN A 352 -29.12 -19.06 -0.85
CA ASN A 352 -28.86 -20.42 -1.29
C ASN A 352 -28.24 -20.50 -2.69
N ASP A 353 -28.59 -19.61 -3.60
CA ASP A 353 -28.00 -19.55 -4.94
C ASP A 353 -26.52 -19.14 -4.86
N ILE A 354 -26.21 -18.19 -3.97
CA ILE A 354 -24.86 -17.67 -3.77
C ILE A 354 -23.95 -18.73 -3.12
N VAL A 355 -24.41 -19.43 -2.08
CA VAL A 355 -23.60 -20.46 -1.38
C VAL A 355 -23.39 -21.72 -2.20
N THR A 356 -24.20 -21.95 -3.22
CA THR A 356 -24.12 -23.14 -4.10
C THR A 356 -23.46 -22.84 -5.47
N LEU A 357 -22.96 -21.62 -5.67
CA LEU A 357 -22.26 -21.27 -6.91
C LEU A 357 -21.12 -22.23 -7.23
N ALA A 358 -21.10 -22.70 -8.45
CA ALA A 358 -19.98 -23.50 -8.95
C ALA A 358 -18.72 -22.63 -9.13
N LYS A 359 -17.55 -23.28 -9.13
CA LYS A 359 -16.27 -22.64 -9.41
C LYS A 359 -16.32 -21.83 -10.72
N TYR A 360 -15.70 -20.66 -10.75
CA TYR A 360 -15.68 -19.72 -11.86
C TYR A 360 -17.03 -19.09 -12.24
N ASN A 361 -18.06 -19.26 -11.41
CA ASN A 361 -19.32 -18.54 -11.56
C ASN A 361 -19.49 -17.50 -10.47
N ALA A 362 -20.13 -16.38 -10.81
CA ALA A 362 -20.37 -15.29 -9.89
C ALA A 362 -21.73 -14.63 -10.20
N TYR A 363 -22.33 -14.02 -9.18
CA TYR A 363 -23.33 -12.98 -9.37
C TYR A 363 -22.64 -11.63 -9.44
N THR A 364 -23.13 -10.77 -10.34
CA THR A 364 -22.53 -9.45 -10.51
C THR A 364 -23.56 -8.36 -10.67
N LYS A 365 -23.25 -7.21 -10.09
CA LYS A 365 -23.96 -5.94 -10.26
C LYS A 365 -22.94 -4.93 -10.76
N LEU A 366 -23.10 -4.45 -11.98
CA LEU A 366 -22.14 -3.58 -12.64
C LEU A 366 -22.64 -2.14 -12.69
N MET A 367 -21.71 -1.21 -12.65
CA MET A 367 -21.96 0.16 -13.10
C MET A 367 -21.98 0.18 -14.63
N ILE A 368 -23.03 0.73 -15.22
CA ILE A 368 -23.19 0.90 -16.67
C ILE A 368 -23.65 2.34 -16.92
N ASP A 369 -22.79 3.12 -17.57
CA ASP A 369 -23.06 4.53 -17.85
C ASP A 369 -23.49 5.36 -16.62
N GLY A 370 -22.84 5.05 -15.49
CA GLY A 370 -23.07 5.72 -14.23
C GLY A 370 -24.30 5.23 -13.44
N MET A 371 -25.03 4.24 -13.94
CA MET A 371 -26.19 3.62 -13.26
C MET A 371 -25.88 2.16 -12.90
N PRO A 372 -26.32 1.68 -11.72
CA PRO A 372 -26.17 0.27 -11.37
C PRO A 372 -27.08 -0.60 -12.25
N SER A 373 -26.52 -1.69 -12.77
CA SER A 373 -27.30 -2.71 -13.50
C SER A 373 -28.19 -3.52 -12.54
N LYS A 374 -29.14 -4.25 -13.10
CA LYS A 374 -29.71 -5.41 -12.41
C LYS A 374 -28.62 -6.44 -12.16
N THR A 375 -28.80 -7.28 -11.14
CA THR A 375 -27.90 -8.40 -10.85
C THR A 375 -28.08 -9.49 -11.91
N PHE A 376 -27.01 -10.09 -12.33
CA PHE A 376 -27.03 -11.21 -13.27
C PHE A 376 -25.89 -12.21 -12.97
N SER A 377 -26.11 -13.45 -13.38
CA SER A 377 -25.11 -14.50 -13.23
C SER A 377 -24.11 -14.49 -14.39
N VAL A 378 -22.85 -14.83 -14.09
CA VAL A 378 -21.75 -14.80 -15.04
C VAL A 378 -20.83 -16.01 -14.84
N ALA A 379 -20.18 -16.43 -15.95
CA ALA A 379 -19.02 -17.30 -15.91
C ALA A 379 -17.78 -16.49 -16.27
N THR A 380 -16.75 -16.57 -15.43
CA THR A 380 -15.46 -15.89 -15.68
C THR A 380 -14.70 -16.60 -16.81
N LEU A 381 -13.73 -15.89 -17.39
CA LEU A 381 -12.90 -16.45 -18.43
C LEU A 381 -11.85 -17.42 -17.85
N PRO A 382 -11.35 -18.39 -18.63
CA PRO A 382 -10.18 -19.18 -18.25
C PRO A 382 -8.94 -18.28 -18.09
N PRO A 383 -7.85 -18.77 -17.46
CA PRO A 383 -6.59 -18.02 -17.40
C PRO A 383 -6.14 -17.53 -18.78
N PRO A 384 -5.45 -16.37 -18.86
CA PRO A 384 -4.98 -15.86 -20.15
C PRO A 384 -4.00 -16.82 -20.82
N GLU A 385 -4.13 -17.01 -22.11
CA GLU A 385 -3.14 -17.74 -22.91
C GLU A 385 -1.91 -16.84 -23.13
N LEU A 386 -0.74 -17.32 -22.71
CA LEU A 386 0.50 -16.56 -22.78
C LEU A 386 1.40 -17.05 -23.89
N THR A 387 1.97 -16.13 -24.65
CA THR A 387 3.09 -16.43 -25.53
C THR A 387 4.39 -16.37 -24.74
N PHE A 388 5.03 -17.50 -24.54
CA PHE A 388 6.27 -17.60 -23.78
C PHE A 388 7.44 -17.11 -24.65
N GLU A 389 8.22 -16.14 -24.14
CA GLU A 389 9.52 -15.76 -24.69
C GLU A 389 10.59 -16.09 -23.66
N GLU A 390 11.53 -16.94 -24.03
CA GLU A 390 12.65 -17.32 -23.17
C GLU A 390 13.50 -16.10 -22.75
N GLY A 391 13.85 -16.01 -21.46
CA GLY A 391 14.67 -14.92 -20.92
C GLY A 391 13.96 -13.57 -20.72
N ARG A 392 12.69 -13.42 -21.13
CA ARG A 392 11.95 -12.14 -20.96
C ARG A 392 11.74 -11.79 -19.50
N ARG A 393 11.36 -12.76 -18.67
CA ARG A 393 11.15 -12.56 -17.23
C ARG A 393 12.42 -12.06 -16.55
N GLU A 394 13.55 -12.69 -16.78
CA GLU A 394 14.87 -12.35 -16.24
C GLU A 394 15.30 -10.95 -16.67
N LYS A 395 15.04 -10.61 -17.93
CA LYS A 395 15.32 -9.27 -18.49
C LYS A 395 14.50 -8.20 -17.76
N ILE A 396 13.21 -8.43 -17.52
CA ILE A 396 12.33 -7.50 -16.80
C ILE A 396 12.85 -7.28 -15.37
N ILE A 397 13.13 -8.36 -14.65
CA ILE A 397 13.64 -8.30 -13.27
C ILE A 397 14.95 -7.51 -13.22
N ARG A 398 15.90 -7.82 -14.11
CA ARG A 398 17.18 -7.12 -14.17
C ARG A 398 17.01 -5.63 -14.44
N LEU A 399 16.22 -5.23 -15.43
CA LEU A 399 15.99 -3.83 -15.76
C LEU A 399 15.27 -3.07 -14.63
N SER A 400 14.38 -3.72 -13.91
CA SER A 400 13.74 -3.11 -12.74
C SER A 400 14.74 -2.90 -11.61
N ARG A 401 15.59 -3.89 -11.31
CA ARG A 401 16.66 -3.75 -10.30
C ARG A 401 17.63 -2.61 -10.63
N GLU A 402 18.13 -2.57 -11.87
CA GLU A 402 19.07 -1.53 -12.33
C GLU A 402 18.53 -0.11 -12.15
N ARG A 403 17.22 0.09 -12.28
CA ARG A 403 16.60 1.42 -12.26
C ARG A 403 16.08 1.84 -10.88
N TYR A 404 15.59 0.89 -10.10
CA TYR A 404 14.81 1.19 -8.89
C TYR A 404 15.40 0.61 -7.62
N CYS A 405 16.46 -0.18 -7.70
CA CYS A 405 17.07 -0.80 -6.53
C CYS A 405 18.53 -0.37 -6.36
N THR A 406 19.04 -0.53 -5.14
CA THR A 406 20.43 -0.28 -4.80
C THR A 406 21.02 -1.56 -4.21
N PRO A 407 22.26 -1.95 -4.51
CA PRO A 407 22.88 -3.11 -3.88
C PRO A 407 22.85 -2.99 -2.36
N ARG A 408 22.53 -4.09 -1.68
CA ARG A 408 22.35 -4.18 -0.23
C ARG A 408 23.54 -3.58 0.54
N GLU A 409 24.77 -3.92 0.13
CA GLU A 409 26.00 -3.47 0.80
C GLU A 409 26.11 -1.95 0.82
N VAL A 410 25.73 -1.28 -0.27
CA VAL A 410 25.73 0.17 -0.39
C VAL A 410 24.69 0.80 0.55
N VAL A 411 23.51 0.17 0.68
CA VAL A 411 22.45 0.66 1.57
C VAL A 411 22.86 0.49 3.02
N GLU A 412 23.36 -0.69 3.39
CA GLU A 412 23.77 -1.00 4.77
C GLU A 412 24.93 -0.11 5.22
N ASP A 413 25.91 0.16 4.37
CA ASP A 413 27.01 1.10 4.63
C ASP A 413 26.50 2.53 4.87
N LYS A 414 25.56 3.01 4.07
CA LYS A 414 24.93 4.34 4.27
C LYS A 414 24.18 4.42 5.59
N ILE A 415 23.40 3.39 5.93
CA ILE A 415 22.66 3.33 7.20
C ILE A 415 23.63 3.26 8.39
N ALA A 416 24.70 2.47 8.30
CA ALA A 416 25.71 2.36 9.35
C ALA A 416 26.38 3.72 9.61
N ARG A 417 26.87 4.40 8.57
CA ARG A 417 27.45 5.75 8.69
C ARG A 417 26.48 6.77 9.30
N TRP A 418 25.22 6.71 8.90
CA TRP A 418 24.18 7.57 9.49
C TRP A 418 23.98 7.27 10.99
N ALA A 419 24.00 6.01 11.38
CA ALA A 419 23.86 5.59 12.78
C ALA A 419 25.09 5.99 13.65
N GLU A 420 26.28 5.95 13.06
CA GLU A 420 27.54 6.32 13.75
C GLU A 420 27.74 7.83 13.85
N ALA A 421 27.26 8.60 12.89
CA ALA A 421 27.39 10.07 12.85
C ALA A 421 26.75 10.81 14.03
N GLY A 422 26.15 10.11 14.99
CA GLY A 422 25.61 10.66 16.25
C GLY A 422 26.30 10.09 17.50
N ARG A 423 27.24 9.18 17.34
CA ARG A 423 28.03 8.72 18.48
C ARG A 423 29.20 9.70 18.64
N ILE A 424 29.12 10.61 19.63
CA ILE A 424 30.26 11.37 20.09
C ILE A 424 31.31 10.34 20.52
N GLU A 425 32.50 10.41 19.96
CA GLU A 425 33.65 9.68 20.52
C GLU A 425 33.69 9.99 22.01
N ALA A 426 33.54 8.96 22.84
CA ALA A 426 33.72 9.13 24.26
C ALA A 426 35.13 9.73 24.49
N PRO A 427 35.30 10.80 25.27
CA PRO A 427 36.60 11.40 25.47
C PRO A 427 37.59 10.32 25.94
N PRO A 428 38.80 10.33 25.43
CA PRO A 428 39.82 9.33 25.79
C PRO A 428 39.91 9.22 27.32
N LYS A 429 39.79 7.99 27.83
CA LYS A 429 39.92 7.77 29.29
C LYS A 429 41.21 8.43 29.78
N PRO A 430 41.16 9.21 30.85
CA PRO A 430 42.38 9.84 31.39
C PRO A 430 43.43 8.75 31.65
N PRO A 431 44.70 9.03 31.40
CA PRO A 431 45.75 8.08 31.63
C PRO A 431 45.73 7.61 33.09
N LYS A 432 45.74 6.29 33.28
CA LYS A 432 45.89 5.72 34.62
C LYS A 432 47.16 6.28 35.25
N LEU A 433 47.05 7.11 36.24
CA LEU A 433 48.15 7.47 37.10
C LEU A 433 48.73 6.16 37.70
N LYS A 434 49.94 5.84 37.27
CA LYS A 434 50.69 4.77 37.90
C LYS A 434 51.03 5.25 39.33
N GLY A 435 50.43 4.61 40.33
CA GLY A 435 50.87 4.69 41.72
C GLY A 435 52.03 3.70 41.96
#